data_d038333b8204c65154ff0bfdab0e3e73
#
_entry.id   d038333b8204c65154ff0bfdab0e3e73
#
_cell.length_a   1.000
_cell.length_b   1.000
_cell.length_c   1.000
_cell.angle_alpha   90.00
_cell.angle_beta   90.00
_cell.angle_gamma   90.00
#
_symmetry.space_group_name_H-M   'P 1'
#
loop_
_entity.id
_entity.type
_entity.pdbx_description
1 polymer ?
#
loop_
_entity_poly.entity_id
_entity_poly.type
_entity_poly.pdbx_seq_one_letter_code
_entity_poly.pdbx_strand_id
1 'polypeptide(L)'
;MNRDWATLKRLFSDSTIVTLLCDNQISKIQLLSNILMFRWSHDSISIYLDIDTNFTVFLEDHHDLSNLDNLFIFRHNGVNLIDVVTDISSFNSSYVDTIVFDSVTSFYGLQNDNETSSSLNRRLGLYLSLLQAVVSRSNGLIIFTSMTRARKSQYDESWYFSYAGGRLLRKRSDLILELKTKKQQFDVSILKSPNDALSNIKLNLNRKYV
;
A
#
# COMPACT_ATOMS: atom_id res chain seq x y z
N MET A 1 -3.53 2.45 23.85
CA MET A 1 -3.51 2.00 22.46
C MET A 1 -4.47 0.82 22.32
N ASN A 2 -5.37 0.80 21.35
CA ASN A 2 -6.31 -0.32 21.15
C ASN A 2 -5.50 -1.59 20.85
N ARG A 3 -5.92 -2.76 21.38
CA ARG A 3 -5.27 -4.08 21.18
C ARG A 3 -5.09 -4.41 19.69
N ASP A 4 -6.07 -4.03 18.85
CA ASP A 4 -6.05 -4.31 17.42
C ASP A 4 -5.00 -3.47 16.67
N TRP A 5 -4.79 -2.22 17.08
CA TRP A 5 -3.68 -1.41 16.55
C TRP A 5 -2.32 -1.98 16.94
N ALA A 6 -2.16 -2.51 18.16
CA ALA A 6 -0.93 -3.17 18.58
C ALA A 6 -0.65 -4.42 17.74
N THR A 7 -1.70 -5.21 17.46
CA THR A 7 -1.62 -6.38 16.59
C THR A 7 -1.21 -5.99 15.18
N LEU A 8 -1.84 -4.97 14.59
CA LEU A 8 -1.52 -4.48 13.25
C LEU A 8 -0.07 -3.98 13.18
N LYS A 9 0.37 -3.21 14.18
CA LYS A 9 1.74 -2.71 14.27
C LYS A 9 2.77 -3.86 14.28
N ARG A 10 2.51 -4.91 15.06
CA ARG A 10 3.37 -6.10 15.08
C ARG A 10 3.42 -6.80 13.72
N LEU A 11 2.27 -6.97 13.05
CA LEU A 11 2.21 -7.57 11.73
C LEU A 11 3.05 -6.80 10.70
N PHE A 12 3.03 -5.48 10.74
CA PHE A 12 3.87 -4.65 9.87
C PHE A 12 5.36 -4.79 10.20
N SER A 13 5.72 -4.94 11.47
CA SER A 13 7.13 -5.15 11.88
C SER A 13 7.66 -6.51 11.44
N ASP A 14 6.78 -7.51 11.34
CA ASP A 14 7.12 -8.87 10.92
C ASP A 14 7.05 -9.08 9.39
N SER A 15 6.79 -8.02 8.61
CA SER A 15 6.57 -8.07 7.16
C SER A 15 7.47 -7.10 6.42
N THR A 16 7.96 -7.50 5.25
CA THR A 16 8.69 -6.63 4.32
C THR A 16 7.78 -6.11 3.22
N ILE A 17 6.87 -6.93 2.71
CA ILE A 17 5.95 -6.59 1.62
C ILE A 17 4.51 -6.80 2.08
N VAL A 18 3.76 -5.72 2.11
CA VAL A 18 2.35 -5.71 2.48
C VAL A 18 1.49 -5.32 1.28
N THR A 19 0.39 -6.03 1.07
CA THR A 19 -0.68 -5.61 0.16
C THR A 19 -1.91 -5.22 0.96
N LEU A 20 -2.39 -4.00 0.73
CA LEU A 20 -3.62 -3.46 1.30
C LEU A 20 -4.70 -3.39 0.20
N LEU A 21 -5.71 -4.23 0.33
CA LEU A 21 -6.88 -4.26 -0.55
C LEU A 21 -7.98 -3.38 0.04
N CYS A 22 -8.49 -2.42 -0.72
CA CYS A 22 -9.43 -1.43 -0.22
C CYS A 22 -10.69 -1.36 -1.07
N ASP A 23 -11.83 -1.19 -0.46
CA ASP A 23 -13.11 -0.94 -1.13
C ASP A 23 -13.43 0.55 -1.28
N ASN A 24 -12.77 1.41 -0.50
CA ASN A 24 -13.02 2.85 -0.45
C ASN A 24 -11.70 3.64 -0.41
N GLN A 25 -11.62 4.67 -1.25
CA GLN A 25 -10.42 5.52 -1.41
C GLN A 25 -10.11 6.34 -0.15
N ILE A 26 -11.11 6.98 0.45
CA ILE A 26 -10.93 7.82 1.64
C ILE A 26 -10.43 6.98 2.81
N SER A 27 -11.05 5.81 3.03
CA SER A 27 -10.64 4.90 4.11
C SER A 27 -9.23 4.34 3.90
N LYS A 28 -8.83 4.10 2.64
CA LYS A 28 -7.46 3.73 2.27
C LYS A 28 -6.48 4.80 2.73
N ILE A 29 -6.71 6.05 2.33
CA ILE A 29 -5.85 7.18 2.65
C ILE A 29 -5.76 7.38 4.17
N GLN A 30 -6.89 7.40 4.87
CA GLN A 30 -6.91 7.54 6.32
C GLN A 30 -6.14 6.43 7.04
N LEU A 31 -6.26 5.17 6.61
CA LEU A 31 -5.48 4.06 7.18
C LEU A 31 -3.99 4.23 6.90
N LEU A 32 -3.60 4.59 5.67
CA LEU A 32 -2.20 4.84 5.30
C LEU A 32 -1.60 6.00 6.10
N SER A 33 -2.34 7.10 6.27
CA SER A 33 -1.93 8.23 7.11
C SER A 33 -1.63 7.78 8.54
N ASN A 34 -2.52 7.00 9.14
CA ASN A 34 -2.30 6.45 10.47
C ASN A 34 -1.07 5.52 10.52
N ILE A 35 -0.85 4.70 9.48
CA ILE A 35 0.34 3.84 9.39
C ILE A 35 1.61 4.68 9.31
N LEU A 36 1.66 5.68 8.45
CA LEU A 36 2.79 6.59 8.32
C LEU A 36 3.09 7.30 9.64
N MET A 37 2.06 7.83 10.30
CA MET A 37 2.20 8.51 11.60
C MET A 37 2.77 7.61 12.69
N PHE A 38 2.33 6.36 12.81
CA PHE A 38 2.85 5.49 13.87
C PHE A 38 4.22 4.88 13.56
N ARG A 39 4.60 4.80 12.28
CA ARG A 39 5.94 4.37 11.86
C ARG A 39 6.95 5.51 11.82
N TRP A 40 6.46 6.74 11.76
CA TRP A 40 7.30 7.92 11.68
C TRP A 40 8.30 7.99 12.85
N SER A 41 9.55 8.25 12.53
CA SER A 41 10.60 8.63 13.47
C SER A 41 11.47 9.71 12.83
N HIS A 42 12.12 10.55 13.65
CA HIS A 42 12.96 11.63 13.14
C HIS A 42 14.14 11.14 12.27
N ASP A 43 14.57 9.90 12.46
CA ASP A 43 15.72 9.32 11.77
C ASP A 43 15.33 8.43 10.59
N SER A 44 14.03 8.31 10.28
CA SER A 44 13.55 7.44 9.19
C SER A 44 12.90 8.23 8.07
N ILE A 45 13.06 7.74 6.84
CA ILE A 45 12.49 8.29 5.62
C ILE A 45 11.29 7.45 5.20
N SER A 46 10.17 8.11 4.91
CA SER A 46 9.02 7.51 4.26
C SER A 46 8.88 8.05 2.83
N ILE A 47 8.63 7.16 1.89
CA ILE A 47 8.43 7.49 0.48
C ILE A 47 7.02 7.10 0.06
N TYR A 48 6.29 8.03 -0.54
CA TYR A 48 4.94 7.80 -1.03
C TYR A 48 4.87 8.03 -2.54
N LEU A 49 4.62 6.98 -3.29
CA LEU A 49 4.35 7.03 -4.73
C LEU A 49 2.85 7.23 -4.95
N ASP A 50 2.43 8.49 -5.08
CA ASP A 50 1.03 8.91 -5.24
C ASP A 50 0.63 8.92 -6.72
N ILE A 51 0.30 7.73 -7.24
CA ILE A 51 0.04 7.52 -8.67
C ILE A 51 -1.32 8.11 -9.08
N ASP A 52 -2.28 8.12 -8.17
CA ASP A 52 -3.63 8.66 -8.41
C ASP A 52 -3.84 10.08 -7.85
N THR A 53 -2.80 10.68 -7.27
CA THR A 53 -2.78 12.04 -6.70
C THR A 53 -3.74 12.28 -5.52
N ASN A 54 -4.45 11.26 -5.07
CA ASN A 54 -5.48 11.42 -4.05
C ASN A 54 -4.89 11.67 -2.65
N PHE A 55 -3.72 11.09 -2.35
CA PHE A 55 -3.05 11.34 -1.08
C PHE A 55 -2.56 12.78 -0.97
N THR A 56 -2.02 13.32 -2.05
CA THR A 56 -1.58 14.73 -2.10
C THR A 56 -2.74 15.69 -1.85
N VAL A 57 -3.89 15.48 -2.50
CA VAL A 57 -5.09 16.30 -2.27
C VAL A 57 -5.56 16.18 -0.81
N PHE A 58 -5.54 14.99 -0.25
CA PHE A 58 -5.90 14.78 1.16
C PHE A 58 -5.00 15.56 2.12
N LEU A 59 -3.69 15.67 1.82
CA LEU A 59 -2.75 16.42 2.67
C LEU A 59 -2.99 17.93 2.68
N GLU A 60 -3.56 18.49 1.61
CA GLU A 60 -3.90 19.93 1.54
C GLU A 60 -4.91 20.30 2.63
N ASP A 61 -5.79 19.37 3.01
CA ASP A 61 -6.80 19.56 4.06
C ASP A 61 -6.32 19.10 5.46
N HIS A 62 -5.15 18.45 5.56
CA HIS A 62 -4.66 17.80 6.80
C HIS A 62 -3.22 18.21 7.11
N HIS A 63 -3.05 19.41 7.66
CA HIS A 63 -1.75 20.04 7.91
C HIS A 63 -0.82 19.25 8.85
N ASP A 64 -1.35 18.41 9.75
CA ASP A 64 -0.53 17.62 10.67
C ASP A 64 0.38 16.62 9.96
N LEU A 65 -0.05 16.09 8.81
CA LEU A 65 0.74 15.17 7.99
C LEU A 65 1.73 15.91 7.07
N SER A 66 1.42 17.15 6.67
CA SER A 66 2.31 17.96 5.83
C SER A 66 3.58 18.41 6.57
N ASN A 67 3.58 18.31 7.90
CA ASN A 67 4.73 18.63 8.77
C ASN A 67 5.67 17.44 9.02
N LEU A 68 5.48 16.31 8.32
CA LEU A 68 6.41 15.20 8.38
C LEU A 68 7.63 15.48 7.49
N ASP A 69 8.68 16.06 8.07
CA ASP A 69 9.91 16.49 7.36
C ASP A 69 10.59 15.37 6.55
N ASN A 70 10.33 14.12 6.92
CA ASN A 70 10.93 12.93 6.29
C ASN A 70 9.97 12.15 5.39
N LEU A 71 8.83 12.75 5.00
CA LEU A 71 7.88 12.16 4.04
C LEU A 71 8.10 12.75 2.65
N PHE A 72 8.61 11.94 1.73
CA PHE A 72 8.80 12.30 0.32
C PHE A 72 7.66 11.78 -0.52
N ILE A 73 6.95 12.67 -1.22
CA ILE A 73 5.80 12.32 -2.06
C ILE A 73 6.16 12.52 -3.53
N PHE A 74 6.11 11.43 -4.29
CA PHE A 74 6.29 11.42 -5.73
C PHE A 74 4.95 11.31 -6.43
N ARG A 75 4.54 12.37 -7.13
CA ARG A 75 3.30 12.41 -7.92
C ARG A 75 3.55 12.00 -9.36
N HIS A 76 2.57 11.33 -9.95
CA HIS A 76 2.59 11.02 -11.37
C HIS A 76 2.17 12.26 -12.19
N ASN A 77 3.11 13.16 -12.46
CA ASN A 77 2.93 14.39 -13.25
C ASN A 77 3.42 14.22 -14.70
N GLY A 78 3.09 13.11 -15.35
CA GLY A 78 3.66 12.79 -16.67
C GLY A 78 5.12 12.31 -16.63
N VAL A 79 5.73 12.22 -15.45
CA VAL A 79 7.05 11.60 -15.24
C VAL A 79 6.91 10.10 -15.44
N ASN A 80 7.87 9.51 -16.13
CA ASN A 80 7.88 8.05 -16.30
C ASN A 80 8.13 7.37 -14.94
N LEU A 81 7.20 6.55 -14.50
CA LEU A 81 7.28 5.87 -13.20
C LEU A 81 8.54 5.02 -13.04
N ILE A 82 9.11 4.50 -14.16
CA ILE A 82 10.36 3.72 -14.09
C ILE A 82 11.53 4.62 -13.64
N ASP A 83 11.59 5.86 -14.10
CA ASP A 83 12.66 6.79 -13.73
C ASP A 83 12.58 7.09 -12.23
N VAL A 84 11.38 7.37 -11.72
CA VAL A 84 11.15 7.58 -10.27
C VAL A 84 11.55 6.36 -9.44
N VAL A 85 11.14 5.16 -9.84
CA VAL A 85 11.50 3.92 -9.12
C VAL A 85 13.00 3.65 -9.19
N THR A 86 13.64 3.98 -10.32
CA THR A 86 15.09 3.85 -10.50
C THR A 86 15.84 4.82 -9.61
N ASP A 87 15.40 6.08 -9.54
CA ASP A 87 15.97 7.09 -8.66
C ASP A 87 15.86 6.67 -7.19
N ILE A 88 14.66 6.20 -6.76
CA ILE A 88 14.48 5.65 -5.42
C ILE A 88 15.41 4.47 -5.17
N SER A 89 15.59 3.58 -6.14
CA SER A 89 16.45 2.40 -6.01
C SER A 89 17.94 2.75 -5.90
N SER A 90 18.34 3.88 -6.44
CA SER A 90 19.70 4.42 -6.35
C SER A 90 19.99 5.11 -5.00
N PHE A 91 18.95 5.40 -4.23
CA PHE A 91 19.10 5.97 -2.88
C PHE A 91 19.92 5.03 -2.00
N ASN A 92 21.09 5.48 -1.62
CA ASN A 92 21.99 4.70 -0.75
C ASN A 92 21.63 4.91 0.73
N SER A 93 20.35 4.93 1.05
CA SER A 93 19.88 5.25 2.39
C SER A 93 19.51 3.97 3.18
N SER A 94 20.24 3.73 4.25
CA SER A 94 19.87 2.77 5.29
C SER A 94 18.69 3.26 6.17
N TYR A 95 18.12 4.43 5.84
CA TYR A 95 17.09 5.11 6.63
C TYR A 95 15.67 5.01 6.05
N VAL A 96 15.49 4.40 4.86
CA VAL A 96 14.16 4.26 4.26
C VAL A 96 13.35 3.21 5.02
N ASP A 97 12.45 3.66 5.90
CA ASP A 97 11.61 2.79 6.73
C ASP A 97 10.36 2.30 5.99
N THR A 98 9.72 3.17 5.21
CA THR A 98 8.45 2.83 4.59
C THR A 98 8.38 3.36 3.16
N ILE A 99 7.96 2.51 2.23
CA ILE A 99 7.60 2.89 0.86
C ILE A 99 6.13 2.52 0.63
N VAL A 100 5.32 3.49 0.21
CA VAL A 100 3.92 3.26 -0.20
C VAL A 100 3.82 3.38 -1.72
N PHE A 101 3.26 2.38 -2.38
CA PHE A 101 2.93 2.37 -3.81
C PHE A 101 1.40 2.47 -3.96
N ASP A 102 0.91 3.68 -4.16
CA ASP A 102 -0.52 3.98 -4.19
C ASP A 102 -0.97 4.55 -5.55
N SER A 103 -1.62 3.78 -6.39
CA SER A 103 -2.08 2.41 -6.22
C SER A 103 -1.70 1.52 -7.42
N VAL A 104 -1.64 0.23 -7.19
CA VAL A 104 -1.49 -0.76 -8.27
C VAL A 104 -2.67 -0.66 -9.23
N THR A 105 -3.88 -0.36 -8.75
CA THR A 105 -5.05 -0.16 -9.62
C THR A 105 -4.84 1.01 -10.57
N SER A 106 -4.33 2.12 -10.07
CA SER A 106 -4.03 3.32 -10.88
C SER A 106 -2.88 3.07 -11.84
N PHE A 107 -1.83 2.35 -11.40
CA PHE A 107 -0.75 1.91 -12.27
C PHE A 107 -1.27 1.13 -13.49
N TYR A 108 -2.21 0.20 -13.31
CA TYR A 108 -2.84 -0.51 -14.44
C TYR A 108 -3.78 0.39 -15.26
N GLY A 109 -4.39 1.40 -14.65
CA GLY A 109 -5.30 2.33 -15.31
C GLY A 109 -4.62 3.40 -16.16
N LEU A 110 -3.37 3.75 -15.87
CA LEU A 110 -2.59 4.75 -16.60
C LEU A 110 -1.93 4.22 -17.88
N GLN A 111 -2.04 2.93 -18.15
CA GLN A 111 -1.38 2.30 -19.28
C GLN A 111 -2.21 2.45 -20.55
N ASN A 112 -1.51 2.63 -21.68
CA ASN A 112 -2.13 2.69 -23.00
C ASN A 112 -2.80 1.36 -23.36
N ASP A 113 -3.87 1.40 -24.13
CA ASP A 113 -4.68 0.25 -24.58
C ASP A 113 -3.85 -0.84 -25.30
N ASN A 114 -2.62 -0.53 -25.71
CA ASN A 114 -1.72 -1.44 -26.42
C ASN A 114 -0.86 -2.33 -25.50
N GLU A 115 -0.84 -2.13 -24.20
CA GLU A 115 -0.04 -2.97 -23.30
C GLU A 115 -0.82 -4.17 -22.77
N THR A 116 -0.20 -5.34 -22.85
CA THR A 116 -0.79 -6.57 -22.31
C THR A 116 -0.68 -6.63 -20.79
N SER A 117 -1.65 -7.26 -20.13
CA SER A 117 -1.59 -7.52 -18.68
C SER A 117 -0.31 -8.27 -18.25
N SER A 118 0.28 -9.07 -19.16
CA SER A 118 1.54 -9.77 -18.90
C SER A 118 2.72 -8.80 -18.84
N SER A 119 2.79 -7.81 -19.73
CA SER A 119 3.79 -6.75 -19.72
C SER A 119 3.72 -5.94 -18.44
N LEU A 120 2.50 -5.52 -18.07
CA LEU A 120 2.24 -4.77 -16.83
C LEU A 120 2.66 -5.54 -15.57
N ASN A 121 2.35 -6.85 -15.53
CA ASN A 121 2.79 -7.70 -14.41
C ASN A 121 4.32 -7.81 -14.32
N ARG A 122 5.03 -7.87 -15.46
CA ARG A 122 6.51 -7.88 -15.47
C ARG A 122 7.06 -6.55 -14.93
N ARG A 123 6.51 -5.41 -15.35
CA ARG A 123 6.93 -4.08 -14.89
C ARG A 123 6.65 -3.91 -13.40
N LEU A 124 5.45 -4.28 -12.93
CA LEU A 124 5.14 -4.25 -11.50
C LEU A 124 6.09 -5.15 -10.71
N GLY A 125 6.43 -6.33 -11.24
CA GLY A 125 7.40 -7.24 -10.62
C GLY A 125 8.80 -6.64 -10.54
N LEU A 126 9.23 -5.89 -11.57
CA LEU A 126 10.50 -5.15 -11.56
C LEU A 126 10.47 -4.05 -10.50
N TYR A 127 9.44 -3.21 -10.47
CA TYR A 127 9.30 -2.14 -9.47
C TYR A 127 9.32 -2.70 -8.05
N LEU A 128 8.56 -3.77 -7.80
CA LEU A 128 8.56 -4.45 -6.52
C LEU A 128 9.96 -4.91 -6.12
N SER A 129 10.73 -5.50 -7.05
CA SER A 129 12.08 -5.99 -6.75
C SER A 129 13.06 -4.85 -6.47
N LEU A 130 12.99 -3.75 -7.22
CA LEU A 130 13.83 -2.56 -7.00
C LEU A 130 13.52 -1.90 -5.65
N LEU A 131 12.25 -1.66 -5.34
CA LEU A 131 11.84 -1.06 -4.07
C LEU A 131 12.14 -1.98 -2.88
N GLN A 132 11.99 -3.30 -3.04
CA GLN A 132 12.36 -4.28 -2.01
C GLN A 132 13.85 -4.21 -1.68
N ALA A 133 14.71 -4.05 -2.70
CA ALA A 133 16.15 -3.90 -2.48
C ALA A 133 16.50 -2.65 -1.64
N VAL A 134 15.71 -1.58 -1.75
CA VAL A 134 15.88 -0.37 -0.93
C VAL A 134 15.54 -0.65 0.52
N VAL A 135 14.32 -1.10 0.81
CA VAL A 135 13.85 -1.29 2.20
C VAL A 135 14.54 -2.44 2.92
N SER A 136 15.09 -3.42 2.18
CA SER A 136 15.85 -4.53 2.79
C SER A 136 17.13 -4.08 3.49
N ARG A 137 17.64 -2.88 3.16
CA ARG A 137 18.84 -2.31 3.81
C ARG A 137 18.56 -1.74 5.20
N SER A 138 17.32 -1.38 5.46
CA SER A 138 16.86 -0.73 6.70
C SER A 138 15.90 -1.60 7.52
N ASN A 139 15.62 -2.84 7.10
CA ASN A 139 14.50 -3.65 7.60
C ASN A 139 13.15 -2.91 7.49
N GLY A 140 13.02 -2.14 6.43
CA GLY A 140 11.84 -1.32 6.15
C GLY A 140 10.70 -2.13 5.52
N LEU A 141 9.62 -1.41 5.20
CA LEU A 141 8.35 -1.94 4.74
C LEU A 141 7.95 -1.35 3.39
N ILE A 142 7.41 -2.18 2.49
CA ILE A 142 6.69 -1.70 1.30
C ILE A 142 5.20 -2.02 1.45
N ILE A 143 4.36 -1.02 1.19
CA ILE A 143 2.90 -1.17 1.14
C ILE A 143 2.43 -0.95 -0.29
N PHE A 144 1.89 -1.98 -0.92
CA PHE A 144 1.15 -1.86 -2.17
C PHE A 144 -0.33 -1.75 -1.87
N THR A 145 -0.99 -0.73 -2.43
CA THR A 145 -2.45 -0.63 -2.34
C THR A 145 -3.11 -1.08 -3.63
N SER A 146 -4.28 -1.68 -3.52
CA SER A 146 -5.12 -2.00 -4.68
C SER A 146 -6.59 -1.87 -4.32
N MET A 147 -7.36 -1.24 -5.21
CA MET A 147 -8.82 -1.16 -5.04
C MET A 147 -9.47 -2.47 -5.44
N THR A 148 -10.36 -2.96 -4.59
CA THR A 148 -11.18 -4.12 -4.90
C THR A 148 -12.35 -3.71 -5.80
N ARG A 149 -12.67 -4.56 -6.78
CA ARG A 149 -13.79 -4.37 -7.70
C ARG A 149 -14.65 -5.63 -7.72
N ALA A 150 -15.95 -5.46 -7.60
CA ALA A 150 -16.89 -6.54 -7.84
C ALA A 150 -16.88 -6.89 -9.34
N ARG A 151 -16.77 -8.17 -9.66
CA ARG A 151 -16.87 -8.72 -11.01
C ARG A 151 -17.87 -9.84 -11.02
N LYS A 152 -18.68 -9.91 -12.07
CA LYS A 152 -19.59 -11.04 -12.30
C LYS A 152 -18.80 -12.18 -12.95
N SER A 153 -18.96 -13.39 -12.42
CA SER A 153 -18.41 -14.60 -13.03
C SER A 153 -19.08 -14.85 -14.37
N GLN A 154 -18.28 -15.28 -15.35
CA GLN A 154 -18.82 -15.69 -16.66
C GLN A 154 -19.45 -17.08 -16.67
N TYR A 155 -19.20 -17.89 -15.60
CA TYR A 155 -19.60 -19.29 -15.57
C TYR A 155 -20.89 -19.55 -14.76
N ASP A 156 -21.08 -18.81 -13.65
CA ASP A 156 -22.13 -19.09 -12.67
C ASP A 156 -22.94 -17.87 -12.24
N GLU A 157 -22.76 -16.74 -12.94
CA GLU A 157 -23.38 -15.45 -12.63
C GLU A 157 -23.12 -14.92 -11.21
N SER A 158 -22.28 -15.58 -10.43
CA SER A 158 -21.90 -15.13 -9.09
C SER A 158 -21.02 -13.88 -9.13
N TRP A 159 -21.09 -13.06 -8.08
CA TRP A 159 -20.21 -11.91 -7.92
C TRP A 159 -19.01 -12.30 -7.09
N TYR A 160 -17.82 -11.93 -7.56
CA TYR A 160 -16.58 -12.07 -6.80
C TYR A 160 -15.78 -10.76 -6.80
N PHE A 161 -14.97 -10.58 -5.77
CA PHE A 161 -14.07 -9.44 -5.69
C PHE A 161 -12.74 -9.77 -6.33
N SER A 162 -12.26 -8.85 -7.18
CA SER A 162 -10.95 -8.92 -7.82
C SER A 162 -10.19 -7.63 -7.60
N TYR A 163 -8.89 -7.69 -7.70
CA TYR A 163 -7.99 -6.54 -7.58
C TYR A 163 -6.85 -6.62 -8.60
N ALA A 164 -6.27 -5.45 -8.95
CA ALA A 164 -5.15 -5.36 -9.87
C ALA A 164 -3.89 -6.00 -9.26
N GLY A 165 -3.05 -6.61 -10.10
CA GLY A 165 -1.81 -7.28 -9.65
C GLY A 165 -2.02 -8.59 -8.88
N GLY A 166 -3.26 -9.09 -8.79
CA GLY A 166 -3.71 -10.12 -7.86
C GLY A 166 -2.80 -11.32 -7.66
N ARG A 167 -2.42 -12.03 -8.74
CA ARG A 167 -1.55 -13.22 -8.62
C ARG A 167 -0.14 -12.87 -8.17
N LEU A 168 0.43 -11.77 -8.70
CA LEU A 168 1.77 -11.31 -8.37
C LEU A 168 1.84 -10.86 -6.91
N LEU A 169 0.93 -9.98 -6.49
CA LEU A 169 0.88 -9.48 -5.11
C LEU A 169 0.64 -10.59 -4.11
N ARG A 170 -0.29 -11.53 -4.39
CA ARG A 170 -0.53 -12.69 -3.51
C ARG A 170 0.71 -13.55 -3.32
N LYS A 171 1.52 -13.72 -4.38
CA LYS A 171 2.77 -14.51 -4.31
C LYS A 171 3.87 -13.79 -3.54
N ARG A 172 4.01 -12.48 -3.74
CA ARG A 172 5.16 -11.69 -3.27
C ARG A 172 4.95 -11.07 -1.88
N SER A 173 3.71 -10.81 -1.48
CA SER A 173 3.43 -10.19 -0.17
C SER A 173 3.56 -11.19 0.97
N ASP A 174 4.15 -10.75 2.06
CA ASP A 174 4.19 -11.46 3.34
C ASP A 174 2.86 -11.33 4.06
N LEU A 175 2.26 -10.13 3.98
CA LEU A 175 1.01 -9.77 4.62
C LEU A 175 0.01 -9.26 3.56
N ILE A 176 -1.23 -9.75 3.60
CA ILE A 176 -2.33 -9.25 2.78
C ILE A 176 -3.49 -8.88 3.70
N LEU A 177 -3.87 -7.62 3.65
CA LEU A 177 -4.96 -7.04 4.42
C LEU A 177 -6.09 -6.62 3.50
N GLU A 178 -7.33 -6.89 3.88
CA GLU A 178 -8.52 -6.34 3.24
C GLU A 178 -9.16 -5.32 4.16
N LEU A 179 -9.25 -4.08 3.71
CA LEU A 179 -9.90 -2.97 4.40
C LEU A 179 -11.32 -2.83 3.89
N LYS A 180 -12.29 -2.90 4.80
CA LYS A 180 -13.69 -2.59 4.55
C LYS A 180 -14.13 -1.41 5.39
N THR A 181 -14.86 -0.50 4.75
CA THR A 181 -15.32 0.72 5.38
C THR A 181 -16.57 0.45 6.21
N LYS A 182 -16.54 0.82 7.49
CA LYS A 182 -17.71 0.99 8.35
C LYS A 182 -17.77 2.41 8.91
N LYS A 183 -18.98 2.88 9.28
CA LYS A 183 -19.29 4.28 9.60
C LYS A 183 -18.22 5.05 10.43
N GLN A 184 -17.62 4.42 11.44
CA GLN A 184 -16.61 5.08 12.31
C GLN A 184 -15.38 4.20 12.58
N GLN A 185 -15.25 3.08 11.92
CA GLN A 185 -14.20 2.09 12.14
C GLN A 185 -13.69 1.54 10.82
N PHE A 186 -12.47 1.04 10.86
CA PHE A 186 -11.93 0.21 9.81
C PHE A 186 -12.07 -1.26 10.21
N ASP A 187 -12.76 -2.05 9.40
CA ASP A 187 -12.71 -3.50 9.50
C ASP A 187 -11.56 -3.99 8.63
N VAL A 188 -10.50 -4.48 9.25
CA VAL A 188 -9.34 -5.03 8.56
C VAL A 188 -9.33 -6.54 8.72
N SER A 189 -9.48 -7.26 7.62
CA SER A 189 -9.36 -8.71 7.57
C SER A 189 -7.96 -9.11 7.13
N ILE A 190 -7.31 -10.02 7.86
CA ILE A 190 -6.00 -10.56 7.52
C ILE A 190 -6.20 -11.74 6.60
N LEU A 191 -5.91 -11.59 5.31
CA LEU A 191 -6.07 -12.66 4.30
C LEU A 191 -4.83 -13.55 4.16
N LYS A 192 -3.65 -13.02 4.49
CA LYS A 192 -2.37 -13.72 4.54
C LYS A 192 -1.49 -13.07 5.59
N SER A 193 -0.76 -13.85 6.35
CA SER A 193 0.16 -13.38 7.39
C SER A 193 1.43 -14.22 7.41
N PRO A 194 2.59 -13.66 7.80
CA PRO A 194 3.80 -14.43 8.12
C PRO A 194 3.54 -15.46 9.24
N ASN A 195 2.62 -15.14 10.13
CA ASN A 195 2.15 -16.07 11.17
C ASN A 195 0.75 -16.60 10.79
N ASP A 196 0.68 -17.84 10.38
CA ASP A 196 -0.54 -18.50 9.93
C ASP A 196 -1.67 -18.46 10.97
N ALA A 197 -1.34 -18.46 12.28
CA ALA A 197 -2.34 -18.36 13.35
C ALA A 197 -3.11 -17.02 13.33
N LEU A 198 -2.60 -16.01 12.67
CA LEU A 198 -3.23 -14.70 12.51
C LEU A 198 -4.00 -14.56 11.18
N SER A 199 -3.90 -15.53 10.29
CA SER A 199 -4.68 -15.55 9.05
C SER A 199 -6.18 -15.69 9.35
N ASN A 200 -7.02 -14.97 8.59
CA ASN A 200 -8.48 -14.90 8.74
C ASN A 200 -9.00 -14.20 10.02
N ILE A 201 -8.12 -13.54 10.77
CA ILE A 201 -8.52 -12.68 11.90
C ILE A 201 -9.06 -11.34 11.36
N LYS A 202 -10.05 -10.79 12.04
CA LYS A 202 -10.58 -9.44 11.79
C LYS A 202 -10.17 -8.51 12.92
N LEU A 203 -9.65 -7.36 12.56
CA LEU A 203 -9.29 -6.26 13.46
C LEU A 203 -10.28 -5.12 13.27
N ASN A 204 -10.71 -4.52 14.38
CA ASN A 204 -11.60 -3.35 14.39
C ASN A 204 -10.79 -2.13 14.86
N LEU A 205 -10.41 -1.29 13.91
CA LEU A 205 -9.58 -0.13 14.18
C LEU A 205 -10.42 1.14 14.25
N ASN A 206 -10.34 1.86 15.36
CA ASN A 206 -11.00 3.15 15.49
C ASN A 206 -10.27 4.21 14.63
N ARG A 207 -11.03 5.11 13.97
CA ARG A 207 -10.51 6.21 13.12
C ARG A 207 -9.88 7.37 13.92
N LYS A 208 -9.42 7.17 15.14
CA LYS A 208 -9.08 8.22 16.10
C LYS A 208 -7.79 9.01 15.83
N TYR A 209 -7.14 8.86 14.70
CA TYR A 209 -5.85 9.53 14.41
C TYR A 209 -5.86 10.37 13.14
N VAL A 210 -7.04 10.77 12.67
CA VAL A 210 -7.17 11.76 11.57
C VAL A 210 -8.15 12.83 11.97
#